data_2d0d55cf6faeb844b7a076d2a2060c47
#
_entry.id   2d0d55cf6faeb844b7a076d2a2060c47
#
_cell.length_a   1.000
_cell.length_b   1.000
_cell.length_c   1.000
_cell.angle_alpha   90.00
_cell.angle_beta   90.00
_cell.angle_gamma   90.00
#
_symmetry.space_group_name_H-M   'P 1'
#
loop_
_entity.id
_entity.type
_entity.pdbx_description
1 polymer ?
#
loop_
_entity_poly.entity_id
_entity_poly.type
_entity_poly.pdbx_seq_one_letter_code
_entity_poly.pdbx_strand_id
1 'polypeptide(L)'
;SRCESYRTNMSGPVLSEEGCSRLSPHFAYGSISIRQAYQKLNESISNSPNKVDLFSFKKRLYWHCHFIQKLHTEPQIEYQSMHRMCDSLRPIHNDELIDKWINGETGFPFLDACMKYLKINGWINFRMRAMIMSFASYNLWQPWQKTSPLLAQLFTDYEPGIHISQVQMQSG
;
A
#
# COMPACT_ATOMS: atom_id res chain seq x y z
N SER A 1 -20.27 5.34 11.71
CA SER A 1 -19.00 6.04 11.35
C SER A 1 -17.97 5.01 10.87
N ARG A 2 -17.10 5.37 9.92
CA ARG A 2 -16.00 4.48 9.42
C ARG A 2 -15.03 4.03 10.53
N CYS A 3 -15.07 4.66 11.68
CA CYS A 3 -14.24 4.32 12.83
C CYS A 3 -14.73 3.09 13.62
N GLU A 4 -16.01 2.75 13.45
CA GLU A 4 -16.60 1.64 14.19
C GLU A 4 -16.22 0.33 13.60
N SER A 5 -15.39 -0.45 13.89
CA SER A 5 -14.89 -1.69 13.26
C SER A 5 -13.70 -1.47 12.32
N TYR A 6 -12.99 -0.34 12.44
CA TYR A 6 -11.81 -0.09 11.62
C TYR A 6 -10.79 -1.24 11.70
N ARG A 7 -10.49 -1.71 12.91
CA ARG A 7 -9.51 -2.75 13.15
C ARG A 7 -9.86 -4.10 12.51
N THR A 8 -11.13 -4.46 12.54
CA THR A 8 -11.62 -5.73 11.97
C THR A 8 -11.77 -5.67 10.46
N ASN A 9 -12.24 -4.55 9.94
CA ASN A 9 -12.63 -4.43 8.53
C ASN A 9 -11.48 -4.00 7.62
N MET A 10 -10.46 -3.29 8.13
CA MET A 10 -9.37 -2.74 7.29
C MET A 10 -8.59 -3.78 6.51
N SER A 11 -8.63 -5.04 6.91
CA SER A 11 -7.87 -6.13 6.27
C SER A 11 -8.72 -7.00 5.33
N GLY A 12 -10.04 -6.90 5.38
CA GLY A 12 -10.92 -7.66 4.50
C GLY A 12 -10.94 -7.08 3.09
N PRO A 13 -10.95 -7.91 2.05
CA PRO A 13 -10.93 -7.41 0.66
C PRO A 13 -12.15 -6.54 0.33
N VAL A 14 -13.34 -6.93 0.75
CA VAL A 14 -14.59 -6.20 0.51
C VAL A 14 -14.90 -5.24 1.67
N LEU A 15 -14.78 -5.69 2.91
CA LEU A 15 -15.13 -4.90 4.09
C LEU A 15 -14.28 -3.64 4.26
N SER A 16 -13.07 -3.61 3.72
CA SER A 16 -12.18 -2.45 3.77
C SER A 16 -12.70 -1.26 2.96
N GLU A 17 -13.57 -1.46 2.00
CA GLU A 17 -14.16 -0.38 1.20
C GLU A 17 -14.88 0.64 2.08
N GLU A 18 -15.63 0.16 3.06
CA GLU A 18 -16.33 0.99 4.05
C GLU A 18 -15.58 1.12 5.38
N GLY A 19 -14.78 0.11 5.73
CA GLY A 19 -14.08 0.03 7.01
C GLY A 19 -12.75 0.77 7.08
N CYS A 20 -12.12 1.14 5.95
CA CYS A 20 -10.92 1.97 5.94
C CYS A 20 -11.27 3.46 6.00
N SER A 21 -10.32 4.28 6.48
CA SER A 21 -10.48 5.73 6.57
C SER A 21 -10.65 6.41 5.20
N ARG A 22 -10.03 5.86 4.16
CA ARG A 22 -9.97 6.42 2.79
C ARG A 22 -9.33 7.82 2.74
N LEU A 23 -8.45 8.13 3.70
CA LEU A 23 -7.76 9.42 3.76
C LEU A 23 -6.45 9.45 2.96
N SER A 24 -5.94 8.31 2.51
CA SER A 24 -4.66 8.24 1.80
C SER A 24 -4.59 9.09 0.53
N PRO A 25 -5.61 9.15 -0.35
CA PRO A 25 -5.59 10.10 -1.47
C PRO A 25 -5.54 11.56 -1.02
N HIS A 26 -6.27 11.90 0.04
CA HIS A 26 -6.26 13.27 0.58
C HIS A 26 -4.91 13.67 1.16
N PHE A 27 -4.15 12.73 1.71
CA PHE A 27 -2.78 12.97 2.16
C PHE A 27 -1.83 13.13 0.98
N ALA A 28 -1.95 12.29 -0.03
CA ALA A 28 -1.10 12.33 -1.22
C ALA A 28 -1.26 13.65 -2.00
N TYR A 29 -2.48 14.15 -2.12
CA TYR A 29 -2.77 15.43 -2.79
C TYR A 29 -2.72 16.66 -1.87
N GLY A 30 -2.43 16.48 -0.59
CA GLY A 30 -2.30 17.58 0.37
C GLY A 30 -3.60 18.30 0.71
N SER A 31 -4.77 17.76 0.35
CA SER A 31 -6.07 18.35 0.70
C SER A 31 -6.37 18.30 2.20
N ILE A 32 -5.69 17.42 2.93
CA ILE A 32 -5.65 17.39 4.39
C ILE A 32 -4.23 17.01 4.83
N SER A 33 -3.69 17.69 5.84
CA SER A 33 -2.38 17.33 6.37
C SER A 33 -2.47 16.21 7.41
N ILE A 34 -1.40 15.43 7.56
CA ILE A 34 -1.28 14.43 8.64
C ILE A 34 -1.48 15.08 10.02
N ARG A 35 -0.99 16.31 10.21
CA ARG A 35 -1.16 17.06 11.47
C ARG A 35 -2.63 17.32 11.78
N GLN A 36 -3.40 17.81 10.81
CA GLN A 36 -4.84 18.04 10.97
C GLN A 36 -5.59 16.75 11.29
N ALA A 37 -5.30 15.66 10.56
CA ALA A 37 -5.90 14.35 10.82
C ALA A 37 -5.55 13.84 12.24
N TYR A 38 -4.31 14.00 12.66
CA TYR A 38 -3.85 13.59 14.00
C TYR A 38 -4.51 14.40 15.11
N GLN A 39 -4.63 15.72 14.96
CA GLN A 39 -5.31 16.59 15.93
C GLN A 39 -6.79 16.18 16.08
N LYS A 40 -7.49 16.03 14.95
CA LYS A 40 -8.90 15.61 14.94
C LYS A 40 -9.11 14.23 15.53
N LEU A 41 -8.18 13.33 15.26
CA LEU A 41 -8.19 11.98 15.84
C LEU A 41 -8.05 12.00 17.37
N ASN A 42 -7.13 12.83 17.92
CA ASN A 42 -6.96 12.95 19.37
C ASN A 42 -8.22 13.51 20.05
N GLU A 43 -8.87 14.52 19.47
CA GLU A 43 -10.16 15.01 19.95
C GLU A 43 -11.21 13.89 19.96
N SER A 44 -11.28 13.09 18.88
CA SER A 44 -12.20 11.97 18.77
C SER A 44 -11.92 10.87 19.80
N ILE A 45 -10.64 10.54 20.07
CA ILE A 45 -10.26 9.55 21.10
C ILE A 45 -10.73 10.00 22.49
N SER A 46 -10.66 11.29 22.80
CA SER A 46 -11.08 11.81 24.10
C SER A 46 -12.60 11.65 24.32
N ASN A 47 -13.38 11.73 23.26
CA ASN A 47 -14.85 11.76 23.29
C ASN A 47 -15.54 10.44 22.88
N SER A 48 -14.78 9.44 22.42
CA SER A 48 -15.35 8.18 21.90
C SER A 48 -15.32 7.04 22.91
N PRO A 49 -16.35 6.22 22.98
CA PRO A 49 -16.30 4.95 23.70
C PRO A 49 -15.42 3.92 23.00
N ASN A 50 -15.29 3.97 21.66
CA ASN A 50 -14.50 3.05 20.86
C ASN A 50 -13.07 3.57 20.63
N LYS A 51 -12.24 3.48 21.67
CA LYS A 51 -10.84 3.95 21.59
C LYS A 51 -9.92 3.00 20.82
N VAL A 52 -10.21 1.71 20.81
CA VAL A 52 -9.32 0.67 20.22
C VAL A 52 -9.14 0.86 18.72
N ASP A 53 -10.25 1.11 18.01
CA ASP A 53 -10.21 1.33 16.56
C ASP A 53 -9.51 2.65 16.21
N LEU A 54 -9.78 3.71 16.98
CA LEU A 54 -9.13 5.01 16.81
C LEU A 54 -7.61 4.92 17.07
N PHE A 55 -7.18 4.19 18.10
CA PHE A 55 -5.76 3.94 18.34
C PHE A 55 -5.12 3.10 17.21
N SER A 56 -5.85 2.16 16.64
CA SER A 56 -5.39 1.39 15.48
C SER A 56 -5.16 2.30 14.27
N PHE A 57 -6.05 3.23 14.01
CA PHE A 57 -5.86 4.24 12.97
C PHE A 57 -4.70 5.20 13.31
N LYS A 58 -4.56 5.64 14.57
CA LYS A 58 -3.46 6.48 15.02
C LYS A 58 -2.09 5.87 14.71
N LYS A 59 -1.93 4.56 14.92
CA LYS A 59 -0.70 3.84 14.55
C LYS A 59 -0.40 3.92 13.04
N ARG A 60 -1.42 3.96 12.17
CA ARG A 60 -1.21 4.09 10.72
C ARG A 60 -0.64 5.45 10.33
N LEU A 61 -1.02 6.53 11.03
CA LEU A 61 -0.43 7.85 10.80
C LEU A 61 1.06 7.89 11.16
N TYR A 62 1.49 7.19 12.21
CA TYR A 62 2.91 7.06 12.54
C TYR A 62 3.67 6.27 11.45
N TRP A 63 3.12 5.15 10.98
CA TRP A 63 3.72 4.40 9.88
C TRP A 63 3.85 5.21 8.60
N HIS A 64 2.84 6.02 8.28
CA HIS A 64 2.89 6.95 7.14
C HIS A 64 4.12 7.87 7.24
N CYS A 65 4.30 8.55 8.36
CA CYS A 65 5.44 9.43 8.56
C CYS A 65 6.78 8.66 8.55
N HIS A 66 6.82 7.48 9.16
CA HIS A 66 8.02 6.65 9.22
C HIS A 66 8.55 6.29 7.82
N PHE A 67 7.70 5.84 6.91
CA PHE A 67 8.14 5.46 5.57
C PHE A 67 8.58 6.65 4.73
N ILE A 68 7.93 7.81 4.86
CA ILE A 68 8.36 9.03 4.20
C ILE A 68 9.75 9.46 4.71
N GLN A 69 9.94 9.42 6.02
CA GLN A 69 11.25 9.74 6.63
C GLN A 69 12.33 8.75 6.19
N LYS A 70 11.99 7.45 6.05
CA LYS A 70 12.94 6.45 5.58
C LYS A 70 13.45 6.77 4.18
N LEU A 71 12.58 7.07 3.23
CA LEU A 71 12.99 7.47 1.88
C LEU A 71 13.80 8.77 1.90
N HIS A 72 13.42 9.74 2.74
CA HIS A 72 14.16 11.00 2.90
C HIS A 72 15.59 10.80 3.41
N THR A 73 15.78 9.90 4.36
CA THR A 73 17.10 9.57 4.92
C THR A 73 17.94 8.64 4.06
N GLU A 74 17.29 7.77 3.29
CA GLU A 74 17.93 6.76 2.46
C GLU A 74 17.39 6.83 1.02
N PRO A 75 17.60 7.94 0.27
CA PRO A 75 16.98 8.12 -1.06
C PRO A 75 17.41 7.07 -2.08
N GLN A 76 18.55 6.42 -1.88
CA GLN A 76 19.03 5.34 -2.74
C GLN A 76 18.08 4.13 -2.79
N ILE A 77 17.20 3.92 -1.81
CA ILE A 77 16.24 2.81 -1.83
C ILE A 77 15.20 2.92 -2.95
N GLU A 78 15.09 4.07 -3.60
CA GLU A 78 14.26 4.25 -4.80
C GLU A 78 14.72 3.37 -5.96
N TYR A 79 16.03 3.12 -6.06
CA TYR A 79 16.66 2.40 -7.19
C TYR A 79 17.37 1.11 -6.78
N GLN A 80 17.63 0.94 -5.49
CA GLN A 80 18.42 -0.16 -4.95
C GLN A 80 17.63 -0.84 -3.83
N SER A 81 17.82 -2.15 -3.69
CA SER A 81 17.16 -2.90 -2.61
C SER A 81 17.63 -2.41 -1.24
N MET A 82 16.71 -2.29 -0.28
CA MET A 82 17.03 -1.98 1.13
C MET A 82 18.04 -2.98 1.69
N HIS A 83 17.93 -4.25 1.30
CA HIS A 83 18.93 -5.26 1.57
C HIS A 83 19.72 -5.55 0.29
N ARG A 84 20.98 -5.15 0.24
CA ARG A 84 21.83 -5.19 -0.97
C ARG A 84 21.97 -6.57 -1.61
N MET A 85 21.93 -7.64 -0.84
CA MET A 85 21.96 -9.00 -1.38
C MET A 85 20.74 -9.35 -2.23
N CYS A 86 19.66 -8.57 -2.13
CA CYS A 86 18.46 -8.78 -2.93
C CYS A 86 18.53 -8.12 -4.33
N ASP A 87 19.52 -7.27 -4.60
CA ASP A 87 19.66 -6.57 -5.89
C ASP A 87 19.80 -7.53 -7.09
N SER A 88 20.46 -8.67 -6.89
CA SER A 88 20.68 -9.67 -7.94
C SER A 88 19.71 -10.87 -7.85
N LEU A 89 18.75 -10.84 -6.96
CA LEU A 89 17.89 -12.00 -6.70
C LEU A 89 17.05 -12.41 -7.91
N ARG A 90 16.63 -11.43 -8.73
CA ARG A 90 15.79 -11.64 -9.93
C ARG A 90 16.39 -10.88 -11.11
N PRO A 91 17.47 -11.40 -11.71
CA PRO A 91 18.21 -10.67 -12.76
C PRO A 91 17.47 -10.63 -14.10
N ILE A 92 16.51 -11.52 -14.31
CA ILE A 92 15.75 -11.65 -15.55
C ILE A 92 14.28 -11.32 -15.26
N HIS A 93 13.63 -10.62 -16.18
CA HIS A 93 12.19 -10.38 -16.16
C HIS A 93 11.52 -10.97 -17.40
N ASN A 94 10.21 -11.14 -17.32
CA ASN A 94 9.38 -11.60 -18.42
C ASN A 94 8.23 -10.60 -18.60
N ASP A 95 8.27 -9.84 -19.69
CA ASP A 95 7.29 -8.79 -19.96
C ASP A 95 5.88 -9.36 -20.14
N GLU A 96 5.71 -10.54 -20.75
CA GLU A 96 4.40 -11.17 -20.92
C GLU A 96 3.75 -11.50 -19.55
N LEU A 97 4.53 -12.00 -18.59
CA LEU A 97 4.03 -12.28 -17.25
C LEU A 97 3.69 -10.99 -16.50
N ILE A 98 4.50 -9.96 -16.67
CA ILE A 98 4.25 -8.63 -16.08
C ILE A 98 2.97 -8.03 -16.67
N ASP A 99 2.77 -8.13 -17.99
CA ASP A 99 1.58 -7.64 -18.67
C ASP A 99 0.32 -8.37 -18.21
N LYS A 100 0.37 -9.70 -18.11
CA LYS A 100 -0.74 -10.48 -17.55
C LYS A 100 -1.07 -10.09 -16.11
N TRP A 101 -0.04 -9.89 -15.30
CA TRP A 101 -0.21 -9.49 -13.91
C TRP A 101 -0.85 -8.10 -13.78
N ILE A 102 -0.31 -7.09 -14.46
CA ILE A 102 -0.82 -5.72 -14.36
C ILE A 102 -2.23 -5.57 -14.97
N ASN A 103 -2.59 -6.43 -15.92
CA ASN A 103 -3.92 -6.46 -16.52
C ASN A 103 -4.95 -7.31 -15.76
N GLY A 104 -4.51 -8.10 -14.77
CA GLY A 104 -5.39 -9.02 -14.06
C GLY A 104 -5.85 -10.17 -14.92
N GLU A 105 -4.91 -10.78 -15.66
CA GLU A 105 -5.12 -11.87 -16.64
C GLU A 105 -4.19 -13.06 -16.33
N THR A 106 -3.82 -13.22 -15.06
CA THR A 106 -2.92 -14.29 -14.63
C THR A 106 -3.55 -15.65 -14.56
N GLY A 107 -4.89 -15.73 -14.55
CA GLY A 107 -5.66 -16.96 -14.34
C GLY A 107 -5.88 -17.29 -12.85
N PHE A 108 -5.40 -16.46 -11.92
CA PHE A 108 -5.68 -16.57 -10.50
C PHE A 108 -6.85 -15.65 -10.13
N PRO A 109 -8.08 -16.16 -9.96
CA PRO A 109 -9.29 -15.33 -9.94
C PRO A 109 -9.28 -14.21 -8.89
N PHE A 110 -8.77 -14.48 -7.69
CA PHE A 110 -8.73 -13.49 -6.62
C PHE A 110 -7.70 -12.39 -6.89
N LEU A 111 -6.52 -12.75 -7.40
CA LEU A 111 -5.49 -11.80 -7.79
C LEU A 111 -5.99 -10.90 -8.93
N ASP A 112 -6.57 -11.52 -9.97
CA ASP A 112 -7.07 -10.82 -11.15
C ASP A 112 -8.21 -9.86 -10.78
N ALA A 113 -9.10 -10.28 -9.89
CA ALA A 113 -10.14 -9.41 -9.34
C ALA A 113 -9.55 -8.20 -8.60
N CYS A 114 -8.52 -8.40 -7.78
CA CYS A 114 -7.84 -7.32 -7.07
C CYS A 114 -7.15 -6.34 -8.02
N MET A 115 -6.49 -6.82 -9.07
CA MET A 115 -5.85 -5.96 -10.07
C MET A 115 -6.88 -5.16 -10.89
N LYS A 116 -7.95 -5.81 -11.35
CA LYS A 116 -9.05 -5.13 -12.05
C LYS A 116 -9.73 -4.09 -11.18
N TYR A 117 -9.98 -4.42 -9.90
CA TYR A 117 -10.54 -3.48 -8.94
C TYR A 117 -9.62 -2.26 -8.74
N LEU A 118 -8.31 -2.48 -8.59
CA LEU A 118 -7.33 -1.41 -8.47
C LEU A 118 -7.32 -0.49 -9.69
N LYS A 119 -7.34 -1.06 -10.92
CA LYS A 119 -7.37 -0.29 -12.18
C LYS A 119 -8.62 0.61 -12.30
N ILE A 120 -9.76 0.14 -11.82
CA ILE A 120 -11.02 0.90 -11.89
C ILE A 120 -11.10 1.97 -10.80
N ASN A 121 -10.69 1.63 -9.57
CA ASN A 121 -10.92 2.48 -8.40
C ASN A 121 -9.69 3.30 -7.97
N GLY A 122 -8.51 3.01 -8.50
CA GLY A 122 -7.25 3.67 -8.13
C GLY A 122 -6.83 3.42 -6.68
N TRP A 123 -7.50 2.51 -5.98
CA TRP A 123 -7.25 2.22 -4.58
C TRP A 123 -7.60 0.77 -4.24
N ILE A 124 -6.80 0.18 -3.38
CA ILE A 124 -7.07 -1.13 -2.77
C ILE A 124 -6.46 -1.15 -1.37
N ASN A 125 -6.98 -1.98 -0.47
CA ASN A 125 -6.50 -2.01 0.90
C ASN A 125 -5.07 -2.56 1.01
N PHE A 126 -4.44 -2.32 2.16
CA PHE A 126 -3.04 -2.69 2.41
C PHE A 126 -2.75 -4.18 2.20
N ARG A 127 -3.61 -5.08 2.67
CA ARG A 127 -3.37 -6.52 2.52
C ARG A 127 -3.40 -6.98 1.07
N MET A 128 -4.29 -6.41 0.29
CA MET A 128 -4.36 -6.73 -1.14
C MET A 128 -3.16 -6.14 -1.89
N ARG A 129 -2.69 -4.92 -1.53
CA ARG A 129 -1.43 -4.37 -2.06
C ARG A 129 -0.25 -5.29 -1.80
N ALA A 130 -0.12 -5.78 -0.57
CA ALA A 130 0.94 -6.72 -0.21
C ALA A 130 0.85 -8.01 -1.03
N MET A 131 -0.34 -8.57 -1.16
CA MET A 131 -0.57 -9.80 -1.91
C MET A 131 -0.22 -9.65 -3.40
N ILE A 132 -0.72 -8.60 -4.07
CA ILE A 132 -0.46 -8.42 -5.51
C ILE A 132 1.03 -8.22 -5.80
N MET A 133 1.75 -7.50 -4.92
CA MET A 133 3.19 -7.31 -5.06
C MET A 133 3.98 -8.59 -4.74
N SER A 134 3.64 -9.26 -3.66
CA SER A 134 4.25 -10.54 -3.27
C SER A 134 4.07 -11.60 -4.37
N PHE A 135 2.89 -11.66 -5.00
CA PHE A 135 2.64 -12.58 -6.10
C PHE A 135 3.56 -12.30 -7.30
N ALA A 136 3.70 -11.04 -7.72
CA ALA A 136 4.60 -10.66 -8.80
C ALA A 136 6.04 -11.08 -8.50
N SER A 137 6.50 -10.91 -7.26
CA SER A 137 7.87 -11.17 -6.87
C SER A 137 8.18 -12.65 -6.62
N TYR A 138 7.29 -13.40 -5.96
CA TYR A 138 7.56 -14.78 -5.56
C TYR A 138 6.93 -15.84 -6.46
N ASN A 139 5.72 -15.59 -6.98
CA ASN A 139 5.06 -16.55 -7.84
C ASN A 139 5.44 -16.37 -9.31
N LEU A 140 5.52 -15.12 -9.79
CA LEU A 140 5.95 -14.82 -11.15
C LEU A 140 7.47 -14.59 -11.25
N TRP A 141 8.17 -14.49 -10.13
CA TRP A 141 9.62 -14.27 -10.03
C TRP A 141 10.12 -13.01 -10.74
N GLN A 142 9.33 -11.92 -10.69
CA GLN A 142 9.65 -10.66 -11.36
C GLN A 142 10.40 -9.69 -10.42
N PRO A 143 11.40 -8.94 -10.93
CA PRO A 143 12.11 -7.94 -10.14
C PRO A 143 11.19 -6.75 -9.82
N TRP A 144 11.24 -6.29 -8.57
CA TRP A 144 10.41 -5.19 -8.10
C TRP A 144 10.68 -3.88 -8.87
N GLN A 145 11.89 -3.68 -9.38
CA GLN A 145 12.28 -2.53 -10.19
C GLN A 145 11.45 -2.41 -11.49
N LYS A 146 10.92 -3.53 -11.98
CA LYS A 146 10.04 -3.56 -13.16
C LYS A 146 8.57 -3.44 -12.79
N THR A 147 8.14 -4.07 -11.71
CA THR A 147 6.72 -4.13 -11.32
C THR A 147 6.28 -2.91 -10.51
N SER A 148 7.16 -2.33 -9.69
CA SER A 148 6.86 -1.18 -8.84
C SER A 148 6.40 0.07 -9.59
N PRO A 149 7.07 0.52 -10.68
CA PRO A 149 6.64 1.70 -11.43
C PRO A 149 5.26 1.53 -12.08
N LEU A 150 4.96 0.33 -12.58
CA LEU A 150 3.66 0.04 -13.18
C LEU A 150 2.55 0.06 -12.13
N LEU A 151 2.80 -0.52 -10.98
CA LEU A 151 1.85 -0.52 -9.88
C LEU A 151 1.63 0.90 -9.32
N ALA A 152 2.68 1.71 -9.24
CA ALA A 152 2.63 3.10 -8.78
C ALA A 152 1.64 3.94 -9.60
N GLN A 153 1.57 3.73 -10.92
CA GLN A 153 0.69 4.46 -11.82
C GLN A 153 -0.80 4.18 -11.59
N LEU A 154 -1.12 3.07 -10.92
CA LEU A 154 -2.51 2.70 -10.65
C LEU A 154 -3.06 3.31 -9.35
N PHE A 155 -2.20 3.79 -8.45
CA PHE A 155 -2.63 4.32 -7.15
C PHE A 155 -2.92 5.82 -7.17
N THR A 156 -4.16 6.21 -6.90
CA THR A 156 -4.54 7.61 -6.65
C THR A 156 -3.95 8.16 -5.35
N ASP A 157 -3.52 7.30 -4.45
CA ASP A 157 -2.88 7.63 -3.20
C ASP A 157 -1.37 7.31 -3.21
N TYR A 158 -0.74 7.36 -4.41
CA TYR A 158 0.69 7.15 -4.52
C TYR A 158 1.47 8.13 -3.64
N GLU A 159 2.33 7.56 -2.81
CA GLU A 159 3.29 8.28 -1.99
C GLU A 159 4.60 7.50 -2.02
N PRO A 160 5.69 8.07 -2.58
CA PRO A 160 6.91 7.32 -2.89
C PRO A 160 7.54 6.64 -1.68
N GLY A 161 7.60 7.30 -0.53
CA GLY A 161 8.19 6.73 0.69
C GLY A 161 7.46 5.47 1.14
N ILE A 162 6.13 5.49 1.09
CA ILE A 162 5.30 4.35 1.45
C ILE A 162 5.38 3.27 0.39
N HIS A 163 5.19 3.65 -0.89
CA HIS A 163 5.14 2.69 -1.99
C HIS A 163 6.43 1.89 -2.12
N ILE A 164 7.56 2.56 -2.22
CA ILE A 164 8.88 1.93 -2.41
C ILE A 164 9.22 1.01 -1.24
N SER A 165 9.04 1.49 -0.01
CA SER A 165 9.30 0.69 1.18
C SER A 165 8.40 -0.56 1.23
N GLN A 166 7.11 -0.41 0.94
CA GLN A 166 6.16 -1.53 0.97
C GLN A 166 6.42 -2.53 -0.16
N VAL A 167 6.72 -2.07 -1.36
CA VAL A 167 7.10 -2.94 -2.48
C VAL A 167 8.30 -3.80 -2.11
N GLN A 168 9.35 -3.20 -1.58
CA GLN A 168 10.56 -3.93 -1.21
C GLN A 168 10.34 -4.90 -0.05
N MET A 169 9.54 -4.52 0.95
CA MET A 169 9.16 -5.43 2.04
C MET A 169 8.36 -6.66 1.57
N GLN A 170 7.71 -6.58 0.41
CA GLN A 170 6.93 -7.68 -0.17
C GLN A 170 7.70 -8.45 -1.26
N SER A 171 8.88 -8.01 -1.62
CA SER A 171 9.69 -8.64 -2.69
C SER A 171 10.99 -9.30 -2.20
N GLY A 172 11.35 -9.16 -0.94
CA GLY A 172 12.52 -9.79 -0.34
C GLY A 172 13.74 -8.90 -0.29
#